data_c09c4c1ea2cf9546954b4a19d5fe2f06
#
_entry.id   c09c4c1ea2cf9546954b4a19d5fe2f06
#
_cell.length_a   1.000
_cell.length_b   1.000
_cell.length_c   1.000
_cell.angle_alpha   90.00
_cell.angle_beta   90.00
_cell.angle_gamma   90.00
#
_symmetry.space_group_name_H-M   'P 1'
#
loop_
_entity.id
_entity.type
_entity.pdbx_description
1 polymer ?
#
loop_
_entity_poly.entity_id
_entity_poly.type
_entity_poly.pdbx_seq_one_letter_code
_entity_poly.pdbx_strand_id
1 'polypeptide(L)'
;MRYSITSRFHGALLGATIAEKITNPSKSKSTAIAKLLIPGAQSLVELGRFERQSWLKKLLILELTPLQAVVATLPLALFYHDNKINLRSNLLSVASIWQYEPVIQASILAIGYAIAQALTEKLYPTTLIPQIVSFIDAPNTELTDALQQVQTLLEQKAGIEKNIIAKGSITTSVALAFYYFLSTVEDINLSVKRSIQSPFTSSEIVGALSGAYNSAANIPSSWQIVADSQISPKAEMLQLSEDLVAVWSGVYDSKAQLLSTAVAAPRVIRSR
;
A
#
# COMPACT_ATOMS: atom_id res chain seq x y z
N MET A 1 5.07 14.55 -14.47
CA MET A 1 5.02 13.18 -13.90
C MET A 1 6.24 12.40 -14.33
N ARG A 2 7.02 11.89 -13.36
CA ARG A 2 8.22 11.07 -13.65
C ARG A 2 7.86 9.67 -14.16
N TYR A 3 6.72 9.11 -13.69
CA TYR A 3 6.21 7.80 -14.08
C TYR A 3 4.70 7.83 -14.28
N SER A 4 4.15 6.95 -15.14
CA SER A 4 2.71 6.83 -15.30
C SER A 4 2.03 6.35 -14.03
N ILE A 5 0.78 6.73 -13.83
CA ILE A 5 -0.01 6.28 -12.68
C ILE A 5 -0.15 4.75 -12.66
N THR A 6 -0.35 4.14 -13.84
CA THR A 6 -0.40 2.68 -13.99
C THR A 6 0.89 2.02 -13.50
N SER A 7 2.06 2.54 -13.89
CA SER A 7 3.34 1.99 -13.44
C SER A 7 3.55 2.11 -11.93
N ARG A 8 2.97 3.12 -11.28
CA ARG A 8 3.01 3.30 -9.83
C ARG A 8 2.05 2.36 -9.11
N PHE A 9 0.85 2.11 -9.66
CA PHE A 9 -0.06 1.08 -9.16
C PHE A 9 0.58 -0.30 -9.22
N HIS A 10 1.16 -0.66 -10.40
CA HIS A 10 1.96 -1.87 -10.56
C HIS A 10 3.07 -1.94 -9.51
N GLY A 11 3.82 -0.83 -9.36
CA GLY A 11 4.94 -0.74 -8.41
C GLY A 11 4.52 -1.03 -6.98
N ALA A 12 3.40 -0.46 -6.54
CA ALA A 12 2.89 -0.66 -5.18
C ALA A 12 2.50 -2.13 -4.91
N LEU A 13 1.70 -2.72 -5.80
CA LEU A 13 1.20 -4.09 -5.63
C LEU A 13 2.31 -5.12 -5.81
N LEU A 14 3.14 -4.98 -6.85
CA LEU A 14 4.28 -5.86 -7.09
C LEU A 14 5.35 -5.69 -6.02
N GLY A 15 5.64 -4.45 -5.61
CA GLY A 15 6.63 -4.18 -4.56
C GLY A 15 6.30 -4.89 -3.26
N ALA A 16 5.03 -4.87 -2.84
CA ALA A 16 4.56 -5.59 -1.65
C ALA A 16 4.76 -7.10 -1.79
N THR A 17 4.31 -7.69 -2.89
CA THR A 17 4.37 -9.14 -3.12
C THR A 17 5.78 -9.67 -3.31
N ILE A 18 6.62 -8.94 -4.03
CA ILE A 18 8.02 -9.29 -4.24
C ILE A 18 8.81 -9.18 -2.94
N ALA A 19 8.59 -8.13 -2.14
CA ALA A 19 9.25 -7.97 -0.85
C ALA A 19 8.94 -9.15 0.09
N GLU A 20 7.68 -9.61 0.16
CA GLU A 20 7.31 -10.82 0.90
C GLU A 20 8.07 -12.04 0.38
N LYS A 21 8.14 -12.21 -0.93
CA LYS A 21 8.79 -13.39 -1.53
C LYS A 21 10.29 -13.42 -1.27
N ILE A 22 10.94 -12.27 -1.31
CA ILE A 22 12.37 -12.17 -1.00
C ILE A 22 12.62 -12.45 0.48
N THR A 23 11.74 -11.99 1.36
CA THR A 23 11.83 -12.23 2.81
C THR A 23 11.60 -13.71 3.15
N ASN A 24 10.70 -14.38 2.43
CA ASN A 24 10.27 -15.75 2.70
C ASN A 24 10.33 -16.62 1.44
N PRO A 25 11.52 -16.96 0.92
CA PRO A 25 11.67 -17.66 -0.36
C PRO A 25 11.08 -19.07 -0.36
N SER A 26 10.97 -19.72 0.79
CA SER A 26 10.45 -21.09 0.95
C SER A 26 8.91 -21.18 1.00
N LYS A 27 8.20 -20.06 1.13
CA LYS A 27 6.73 -20.08 1.13
C LYS A 27 6.17 -20.38 -0.27
N SER A 28 5.03 -21.07 -0.28
CA SER A 28 4.20 -21.54 -1.41
C SER A 28 4.24 -20.66 -2.67
N LYS A 29 3.85 -21.24 -3.81
CA LYS A 29 3.74 -20.59 -5.14
C LYS A 29 2.90 -19.31 -5.15
N SER A 30 1.91 -19.17 -4.27
CA SER A 30 1.14 -17.92 -4.08
C SER A 30 1.60 -17.24 -2.80
N THR A 31 1.99 -15.96 -2.91
CA THR A 31 2.35 -15.15 -1.74
C THR A 31 1.11 -14.92 -0.87
N ALA A 32 1.29 -14.90 0.46
CA ALA A 32 0.18 -14.58 1.37
C ALA A 32 -0.36 -13.18 1.07
N ILE A 33 0.53 -12.24 0.73
CA ILE A 33 0.19 -10.86 0.38
C ILE A 33 -0.69 -10.79 -0.88
N ALA A 34 -0.40 -11.56 -1.94
CA ALA A 34 -1.26 -11.57 -3.11
C ALA A 34 -2.70 -12.01 -2.77
N LYS A 35 -2.86 -13.01 -1.89
CA LYS A 35 -4.18 -13.45 -1.41
C LYS A 35 -4.93 -12.38 -0.62
N LEU A 36 -4.22 -11.43 -0.03
CA LEU A 36 -4.82 -10.30 0.69
C LEU A 36 -5.22 -9.16 -0.25
N LEU A 37 -4.40 -8.88 -1.25
CA LEU A 37 -4.59 -7.74 -2.15
C LEU A 37 -5.64 -7.99 -3.21
N ILE A 38 -5.65 -9.20 -3.80
CA ILE A 38 -6.52 -9.56 -4.93
C ILE A 38 -8.01 -9.38 -4.59
N PRO A 39 -8.57 -9.92 -3.49
CA PRO A 39 -10.00 -9.81 -3.22
C PRO A 39 -10.49 -8.37 -3.05
N GLY A 40 -9.70 -7.53 -2.37
CA GLY A 40 -10.02 -6.12 -2.19
C GLY A 40 -9.99 -5.34 -3.51
N ALA A 41 -8.96 -5.57 -4.31
CA ALA A 41 -8.83 -4.94 -5.63
C ALA A 41 -9.94 -5.38 -6.59
N GLN A 42 -10.26 -6.67 -6.65
CA GLN A 42 -11.37 -7.20 -7.45
C GLN A 42 -12.71 -6.58 -7.06
N SER A 43 -12.97 -6.42 -5.76
CA SER A 43 -14.20 -5.75 -5.29
C SER A 43 -14.30 -4.31 -5.79
N LEU A 44 -13.20 -3.56 -5.80
CA LEU A 44 -13.15 -2.19 -6.30
C LEU A 44 -13.35 -2.13 -7.82
N VAL A 45 -12.77 -3.06 -8.56
CA VAL A 45 -12.94 -3.17 -10.01
C VAL A 45 -14.38 -3.51 -10.38
N GLU A 46 -14.97 -4.51 -9.72
CA GLU A 46 -16.34 -4.97 -9.97
C GLU A 46 -17.38 -3.87 -9.70
N LEU A 47 -17.21 -3.12 -8.61
CA LEU A 47 -18.23 -2.18 -8.11
C LEU A 47 -17.92 -0.71 -8.44
N GLY A 48 -16.70 -0.38 -8.84
CA GLY A 48 -16.26 1.00 -9.06
C GLY A 48 -16.23 1.86 -7.77
N ARG A 49 -16.39 1.22 -6.62
CA ARG A 49 -16.40 1.89 -5.30
C ARG A 49 -16.13 0.89 -4.19
N PHE A 50 -15.76 1.43 -3.02
CA PHE A 50 -15.70 0.62 -1.80
C PHE A 50 -17.11 0.26 -1.33
N GLU A 51 -17.34 -1.03 -1.09
CA GLU A 51 -18.55 -1.54 -0.46
C GLU A 51 -18.18 -2.50 0.68
N ARG A 52 -18.58 -2.11 1.89
CA ARG A 52 -18.23 -2.83 3.12
C ARG A 52 -18.64 -4.31 3.09
N GLN A 53 -19.84 -4.61 2.58
CA GLN A 53 -20.35 -5.98 2.55
C GLN A 53 -19.57 -6.87 1.58
N SER A 54 -19.17 -6.34 0.43
CA SER A 54 -18.34 -7.05 -0.53
C SER A 54 -16.96 -7.39 0.05
N TRP A 55 -16.35 -6.43 0.75
CA TRP A 55 -15.07 -6.65 1.43
C TRP A 55 -15.19 -7.68 2.55
N LEU A 56 -16.25 -7.62 3.36
CA LEU A 56 -16.54 -8.60 4.40
C LEU A 56 -16.61 -10.01 3.81
N LYS A 57 -17.39 -10.23 2.76
CA LYS A 57 -17.54 -11.54 2.13
C LYS A 57 -16.21 -12.09 1.59
N LYS A 58 -15.36 -11.23 1.03
CA LYS A 58 -14.10 -11.64 0.39
C LYS A 58 -12.93 -11.81 1.38
N LEU A 59 -12.88 -11.02 2.46
CA LEU A 59 -11.75 -10.99 3.37
C LEU A 59 -12.02 -11.59 4.75
N LEU A 60 -13.28 -11.68 5.20
CA LEU A 60 -13.60 -12.21 6.54
C LEU A 60 -13.26 -13.70 6.68
N ILE A 61 -13.20 -14.43 5.56
CA ILE A 61 -12.79 -15.84 5.49
C ILE A 61 -11.31 -15.99 5.87
N LEU A 62 -10.54 -14.90 5.80
CA LEU A 62 -9.12 -14.89 6.13
C LEU A 62 -8.96 -14.40 7.57
N GLU A 63 -8.43 -15.26 8.44
CA GLU A 63 -8.00 -14.83 9.78
C GLU A 63 -6.75 -13.97 9.64
N LEU A 64 -6.94 -12.65 9.53
CA LEU A 64 -5.85 -11.71 9.29
C LEU A 64 -5.17 -11.30 10.60
N THR A 65 -3.85 -11.33 10.60
CA THR A 65 -3.09 -10.61 11.63
C THR A 65 -3.27 -9.10 11.43
N PRO A 66 -3.07 -8.28 12.50
CA PRO A 66 -3.16 -6.83 12.40
C PRO A 66 -2.36 -6.22 11.24
N LEU A 67 -1.14 -6.72 11.02
CA LEU A 67 -0.27 -6.24 9.95
C LEU A 67 -0.80 -6.63 8.55
N GLN A 68 -1.33 -7.85 8.42
CA GLN A 68 -1.95 -8.30 7.17
C GLN A 68 -3.19 -7.47 6.82
N ALA A 69 -3.98 -7.08 7.82
CA ALA A 69 -5.12 -6.21 7.60
C ALA A 69 -4.70 -4.83 7.06
N VAL A 70 -3.62 -4.27 7.59
CA VAL A 70 -3.05 -3.02 7.05
C VAL A 70 -2.67 -3.18 5.57
N VAL A 71 -1.97 -4.26 5.23
CA VAL A 71 -1.57 -4.54 3.83
C VAL A 71 -2.79 -4.77 2.93
N ALA A 72 -3.83 -5.46 3.42
CA ALA A 72 -5.06 -5.69 2.66
C ALA A 72 -5.78 -4.41 2.24
N THR A 73 -5.51 -3.27 2.89
CA THR A 73 -6.11 -1.97 2.52
C THR A 73 -5.38 -1.23 1.39
N LEU A 74 -4.24 -1.71 0.93
CA LEU A 74 -3.46 -1.05 -0.14
C LEU A 74 -4.28 -0.78 -1.42
N PRO A 75 -5.12 -1.70 -1.94
CA PRO A 75 -5.94 -1.42 -3.11
C PRO A 75 -6.88 -0.22 -2.90
N LEU A 76 -7.39 -0.03 -1.69
CA LEU A 76 -8.25 1.09 -1.34
C LEU A 76 -7.46 2.42 -1.37
N ALA A 77 -6.24 2.40 -0.85
CA ALA A 77 -5.35 3.56 -0.89
C ALA A 77 -4.98 3.95 -2.33
N LEU A 78 -4.75 2.96 -3.19
CA LEU A 78 -4.51 3.17 -4.61
C LEU A 78 -5.74 3.79 -5.28
N PHE A 79 -6.92 3.24 -5.05
CA PHE A 79 -8.16 3.66 -5.72
C PHE A 79 -8.62 5.08 -5.33
N TYR A 80 -8.44 5.49 -4.07
CA TYR A 80 -8.89 6.80 -3.57
C TYR A 80 -7.76 7.82 -3.38
N HIS A 81 -6.58 7.60 -3.99
CA HIS A 81 -5.38 8.42 -3.79
C HIS A 81 -5.53 9.90 -4.12
N ASP A 82 -6.42 10.25 -5.04
CA ASP A 82 -6.65 11.60 -5.53
C ASP A 82 -7.58 12.45 -4.66
N ASN A 83 -8.33 11.81 -3.76
CA ASN A 83 -9.30 12.49 -2.89
C ASN A 83 -9.06 12.18 -1.41
N LYS A 84 -8.43 13.12 -0.71
CA LYS A 84 -8.05 12.98 0.70
C LYS A 84 -9.24 12.67 1.63
N ILE A 85 -10.41 13.23 1.37
CA ILE A 85 -11.61 13.04 2.21
C ILE A 85 -12.14 11.63 2.02
N ASN A 86 -12.33 11.23 0.76
CA ASN A 86 -12.82 9.89 0.42
C ASN A 86 -11.82 8.81 0.87
N LEU A 87 -10.52 9.05 0.68
CA LEU A 87 -9.47 8.16 1.17
C LEU A 87 -9.61 7.91 2.67
N ARG A 88 -9.68 8.98 3.48
CA ARG A 88 -9.78 8.86 4.94
C ARG A 88 -11.06 8.14 5.35
N SER A 89 -12.19 8.53 4.80
CA SER A 89 -13.50 7.95 5.11
C SER A 89 -13.54 6.44 4.80
N ASN A 90 -13.05 6.03 3.62
CA ASN A 90 -13.06 4.64 3.20
C ASN A 90 -12.04 3.79 3.98
N LEU A 91 -10.86 4.33 4.31
CA LEU A 91 -9.87 3.64 5.16
C LEU A 91 -10.39 3.42 6.58
N LEU A 92 -11.09 4.39 7.17
CA LEU A 92 -11.75 4.21 8.48
C LEU A 92 -12.90 3.19 8.40
N SER A 93 -13.68 3.24 7.32
CA SER A 93 -14.77 2.30 7.12
C SER A 93 -14.29 0.87 6.97
N VAL A 94 -13.20 0.62 6.24
CA VAL A 94 -12.61 -0.73 6.13
C VAL A 94 -11.97 -1.17 7.44
N ALA A 95 -11.30 -0.29 8.17
CA ALA A 95 -10.71 -0.60 9.47
C ALA A 95 -11.78 -1.06 10.47
N SER A 96 -12.97 -0.45 10.44
CA SER A 96 -14.10 -0.83 11.31
C SER A 96 -14.67 -2.24 11.04
N ILE A 97 -14.37 -2.84 9.88
CA ILE A 97 -14.78 -4.22 9.55
C ILE A 97 -14.20 -5.22 10.54
N TRP A 98 -12.97 -5.03 10.93
CA TRP A 98 -12.25 -5.95 11.80
C TRP A 98 -12.25 -5.54 13.28
N GLN A 99 -12.97 -4.48 13.65
CA GLN A 99 -13.05 -3.93 15.01
C GLN A 99 -11.67 -3.66 15.64
N TYR A 100 -10.75 -3.13 14.84
CA TYR A 100 -9.38 -2.96 15.25
C TYR A 100 -9.16 -1.85 16.28
N GLU A 101 -8.12 -2.09 17.09
CA GLU A 101 -7.58 -1.12 18.02
C GLU A 101 -7.17 0.19 17.31
N PRO A 102 -7.16 1.33 18.01
CA PRO A 102 -6.81 2.63 17.46
C PRO A 102 -5.46 2.65 16.71
N VAL A 103 -4.49 1.87 17.18
CA VAL A 103 -3.16 1.78 16.56
C VAL A 103 -3.21 1.17 15.16
N ILE A 104 -4.11 0.22 14.92
CA ILE A 104 -4.28 -0.41 13.61
C ILE A 104 -4.97 0.55 12.65
N GLN A 105 -5.99 1.26 13.12
CA GLN A 105 -6.64 2.31 12.34
C GLN A 105 -5.65 3.42 11.95
N ALA A 106 -4.82 3.86 12.90
CA ALA A 106 -3.76 4.84 12.64
C ALA A 106 -2.74 4.31 11.62
N SER A 107 -2.36 3.03 11.69
CA SER A 107 -1.45 2.38 10.74
C SER A 107 -2.04 2.33 9.32
N ILE A 108 -3.32 1.98 9.19
CA ILE A 108 -4.05 1.99 7.91
C ILE A 108 -4.08 3.40 7.31
N LEU A 109 -4.39 4.41 8.12
CA LEU A 109 -4.41 5.80 7.68
C LEU A 109 -3.01 6.29 7.28
N ALA A 110 -1.98 5.98 8.06
CA ALA A 110 -0.60 6.38 7.79
C ALA A 110 -0.11 5.86 6.44
N ILE A 111 -0.27 4.56 6.20
CA ILE A 111 0.20 3.91 4.98
C ILE A 111 -0.64 4.35 3.78
N GLY A 112 -1.97 4.40 3.92
CA GLY A 112 -2.86 4.86 2.87
C GLY A 112 -2.57 6.30 2.43
N TYR A 113 -2.30 7.20 3.39
CA TYR A 113 -1.91 8.57 3.09
C TYR A 113 -0.57 8.66 2.37
N ALA A 114 0.44 7.91 2.83
CA ALA A 114 1.76 7.90 2.21
C ALA A 114 1.71 7.39 0.75
N ILE A 115 0.94 6.33 0.48
CA ILE A 115 0.67 5.84 -0.88
C ILE A 115 0.03 6.93 -1.73
N ALA A 116 -1.00 7.62 -1.22
CA ALA A 116 -1.68 8.68 -1.95
C ALA A 116 -0.73 9.86 -2.27
N GLN A 117 0.15 10.24 -1.32
CA GLN A 117 1.15 11.27 -1.56
C GLN A 117 2.19 10.83 -2.61
N ALA A 118 2.61 9.56 -2.60
CA ALA A 118 3.50 9.01 -3.61
C ALA A 118 2.85 9.06 -4.99
N LEU A 119 1.60 8.60 -5.13
CA LEU A 119 0.88 8.56 -6.41
C LEU A 119 0.60 9.95 -6.99
N THR A 120 0.33 10.94 -6.14
CA THR A 120 0.06 12.32 -6.55
C THR A 120 1.33 13.18 -6.70
N GLU A 121 2.53 12.60 -6.54
CA GLU A 121 3.83 13.29 -6.59
C GLU A 121 3.99 14.41 -5.54
N LYS A 122 3.25 14.30 -4.44
CA LYS A 122 3.29 15.25 -3.32
C LYS A 122 4.06 14.72 -2.10
N LEU A 123 4.73 13.58 -2.27
CA LEU A 123 5.55 12.98 -1.22
C LEU A 123 6.90 13.69 -1.14
N TYR A 124 7.11 14.41 -0.06
CA TYR A 124 8.40 14.99 0.30
C TYR A 124 8.90 14.33 1.59
N PRO A 125 10.07 13.67 1.59
CA PRO A 125 10.56 12.90 2.75
C PRO A 125 10.60 13.68 4.06
N THR A 126 10.93 14.96 4.01
CA THR A 126 11.05 15.82 5.19
C THR A 126 9.71 16.23 5.80
N THR A 127 8.63 16.21 5.04
CA THR A 127 7.31 16.69 5.50
C THR A 127 6.27 15.58 5.59
N LEU A 128 6.58 14.38 5.11
CA LEU A 128 5.60 13.28 5.05
C LEU A 128 5.09 12.88 6.44
N ILE A 129 5.99 12.68 7.41
CA ILE A 129 5.60 12.25 8.76
C ILE A 129 4.70 13.28 9.45
N PRO A 130 5.04 14.59 9.50
CA PRO A 130 4.12 15.60 10.01
C PRO A 130 2.75 15.61 9.32
N GLN A 131 2.71 15.41 8.00
CA GLN A 131 1.47 15.33 7.25
C GLN A 131 0.66 14.08 7.60
N ILE A 132 1.31 12.92 7.81
CA ILE A 132 0.65 11.70 8.26
C ILE A 132 0.04 11.90 9.64
N VAL A 133 0.77 12.46 10.59
CA VAL A 133 0.27 12.73 11.95
C VAL A 133 -0.97 13.63 11.90
N SER A 134 -0.93 14.68 11.07
CA SER A 134 -2.09 15.55 10.83
C SER A 134 -3.26 14.82 10.15
N PHE A 135 -2.99 13.86 9.28
CA PHE A 135 -4.04 13.10 8.59
C PHE A 135 -4.71 12.06 9.48
N ILE A 136 -3.97 11.44 10.38
CA ILE A 136 -4.51 10.51 11.39
C ILE A 136 -5.50 11.24 12.29
N ASP A 137 -5.21 12.51 12.64
CA ASP A 137 -6.09 13.37 13.45
C ASP A 137 -6.48 12.71 14.79
N ALA A 138 -5.51 11.98 15.38
CA ALA A 138 -5.63 11.36 16.69
C ALA A 138 -4.36 11.69 17.47
N PRO A 139 -4.41 12.67 18.38
CA PRO A 139 -3.24 13.07 19.14
C PRO A 139 -2.79 11.95 20.10
N ASN A 140 -1.47 11.83 20.25
CA ASN A 140 -0.83 10.96 21.25
C ASN A 140 -1.17 9.48 21.14
N THR A 141 -1.21 8.94 19.91
CA THR A 141 -1.23 7.50 19.71
C THR A 141 0.20 6.95 19.74
N GLU A 142 0.36 5.71 20.19
CA GLU A 142 1.66 5.02 20.20
C GLU A 142 2.36 5.09 18.82
N LEU A 143 1.58 5.06 17.73
CA LEU A 143 2.12 5.17 16.37
C LEU A 143 2.60 6.59 16.07
N THR A 144 1.87 7.63 16.47
CA THR A 144 2.30 9.01 16.21
C THR A 144 3.61 9.34 16.90
N ASP A 145 3.79 8.87 18.14
CA ASP A 145 5.04 9.02 18.89
C ASP A 145 6.21 8.29 18.21
N ALA A 146 5.98 7.05 17.75
CA ALA A 146 6.99 6.27 17.05
C ALA A 146 7.37 6.91 15.69
N LEU A 147 6.41 7.48 14.96
CA LEU A 147 6.67 8.19 13.72
C LEU A 147 7.47 9.48 13.96
N GLN A 148 7.20 10.22 15.04
CA GLN A 148 7.99 11.40 15.42
C GLN A 148 9.43 11.03 15.77
N GLN A 149 9.66 9.90 16.44
CA GLN A 149 11.00 9.36 16.67
C GLN A 149 11.71 9.04 15.35
N VAL A 150 11.01 8.40 14.40
CA VAL A 150 11.54 8.14 13.05
C VAL A 150 11.92 9.46 12.35
N GLN A 151 11.08 10.50 12.43
CA GLN A 151 11.39 11.82 11.88
C GLN A 151 12.70 12.37 12.44
N THR A 152 12.87 12.33 13.77
CA THR A 152 14.09 12.77 14.44
C THR A 152 15.34 12.01 13.99
N LEU A 153 15.25 10.68 13.87
CA LEU A 153 16.36 9.83 13.38
C LEU A 153 16.75 10.17 11.93
N LEU A 154 15.77 10.41 11.07
CA LEU A 154 16.01 10.79 9.67
C LEU A 154 16.69 12.16 9.57
N GLU A 155 16.27 13.15 10.38
CA GLU A 155 16.87 14.48 10.43
C GLU A 155 18.31 14.44 10.94
N GLN A 156 18.58 13.62 11.95
CA GLN A 156 19.91 13.43 12.52
C GLN A 156 20.80 12.51 11.68
N LYS A 157 20.26 11.87 10.62
CA LYS A 157 20.94 10.82 9.84
C LYS A 157 21.46 9.67 10.73
N ALA A 158 20.75 9.43 11.82
CA ALA A 158 21.12 8.42 12.81
C ALA A 158 20.61 7.04 12.40
N GLY A 159 21.31 6.00 12.84
CA GLY A 159 20.84 4.62 12.73
C GLY A 159 19.64 4.36 13.64
N ILE A 160 18.99 3.21 13.43
CA ILE A 160 17.85 2.78 14.23
C ILE A 160 18.30 2.53 15.67
N GLU A 161 17.70 3.21 16.62
CA GLU A 161 17.94 2.97 18.03
C GLU A 161 17.24 1.68 18.52
N LYS A 162 17.90 0.97 19.43
CA LYS A 162 17.36 -0.25 20.04
C LYS A 162 16.00 -0.06 20.71
N ASN A 163 15.69 1.16 21.15
CA ASN A 163 14.45 1.49 21.84
C ASN A 163 13.21 1.45 20.93
N ILE A 164 13.35 1.70 19.63
CA ILE A 164 12.26 1.53 18.64
C ILE A 164 12.02 0.05 18.38
N ILE A 165 13.09 -0.77 18.42
CA ILE A 165 13.06 -2.21 18.12
C ILE A 165 12.47 -3.03 19.27
N ALA A 166 12.54 -2.53 20.50
CA ALA A 166 12.28 -3.32 21.70
C ALA A 166 10.82 -3.79 21.89
N LYS A 167 9.86 -3.25 21.14
CA LYS A 167 8.44 -3.49 21.42
C LYS A 167 7.77 -4.58 20.56
N GLY A 168 8.34 -4.97 19.41
CA GLY A 168 7.80 -6.05 18.55
C GLY A 168 6.32 -5.90 18.15
N SER A 169 5.78 -4.67 18.23
CA SER A 169 4.38 -4.36 17.98
C SER A 169 4.13 -3.94 16.52
N ILE A 170 2.88 -3.86 16.12
CA ILE A 170 2.49 -3.29 14.82
C ILE A 170 3.03 -1.86 14.66
N THR A 171 3.02 -1.07 15.75
CA THR A 171 3.61 0.27 15.81
C THR A 171 5.06 0.26 15.36
N THR A 172 5.86 -0.64 15.94
CA THR A 172 7.27 -0.81 15.58
C THR A 172 7.41 -1.19 14.11
N SER A 173 6.64 -2.15 13.64
CA SER A 173 6.72 -2.63 12.24
C SER A 173 6.42 -1.53 11.24
N VAL A 174 5.40 -0.72 11.51
CA VAL A 174 5.01 0.40 10.63
C VAL A 174 6.01 1.55 10.71
N ALA A 175 6.45 1.94 11.91
CA ALA A 175 7.44 2.99 12.10
C ALA A 175 8.77 2.64 11.39
N LEU A 176 9.26 1.42 11.55
CA LEU A 176 10.45 0.94 10.86
C LEU A 176 10.28 0.89 9.34
N ALA A 177 9.07 0.54 8.85
CA ALA A 177 8.80 0.58 7.42
C ALA A 177 8.95 2.01 6.88
N PHE A 178 8.44 3.02 7.57
CA PHE A 178 8.66 4.43 7.20
C PHE A 178 10.12 4.83 7.27
N TYR A 179 10.86 4.40 8.30
CA TYR A 179 12.30 4.69 8.40
C TYR A 179 13.07 4.13 7.20
N TYR A 180 12.90 2.85 6.86
CA TYR A 180 13.61 2.22 5.74
C TYR A 180 13.19 2.82 4.40
N PHE A 181 11.93 3.12 4.21
CA PHE A 181 11.44 3.77 3.00
C PHE A 181 12.03 5.19 2.85
N LEU A 182 11.89 6.05 3.87
CA LEU A 182 12.28 7.46 3.79
C LEU A 182 13.80 7.66 3.79
N SER A 183 14.56 6.78 4.43
CA SER A 183 16.03 6.87 4.43
C SER A 183 16.68 6.55 3.07
N THR A 184 15.93 5.88 2.16
CA THR A 184 16.41 5.50 0.82
C THR A 184 15.28 5.58 -0.20
N VAL A 185 14.52 6.67 -0.17
CA VAL A 185 13.24 6.84 -0.89
C VAL A 185 13.33 6.60 -2.40
N GLU A 186 14.45 6.93 -3.04
CA GLU A 186 14.65 6.79 -4.48
C GLU A 186 15.18 5.40 -4.92
N ASP A 187 15.49 4.52 -3.96
CA ASP A 187 16.05 3.19 -4.24
C ASP A 187 15.22 2.08 -3.57
N ILE A 188 14.27 1.52 -4.33
CA ILE A 188 13.43 0.41 -3.88
C ILE A 188 14.23 -0.83 -3.47
N ASN A 189 15.34 -1.13 -4.19
CA ASN A 189 16.17 -2.28 -3.90
C ASN A 189 16.84 -2.14 -2.52
N LEU A 190 17.40 -0.96 -2.24
CA LEU A 190 18.06 -0.69 -0.99
C LEU A 190 17.07 -0.63 0.18
N SER A 191 15.93 0.05 -0.01
CA SER A 191 14.85 0.14 0.99
C SER A 191 14.39 -1.25 1.44
N VAL A 192 14.06 -2.12 0.49
CA VAL A 192 13.57 -3.47 0.77
C VAL A 192 14.68 -4.35 1.36
N LYS A 193 15.90 -4.35 0.80
CA LYS A 193 17.01 -5.15 1.36
C LYS A 193 17.35 -4.80 2.80
N ARG A 194 17.34 -3.52 3.15
CA ARG A 194 17.57 -3.08 4.53
C ARG A 194 16.43 -3.50 5.46
N SER A 195 15.18 -3.42 5.01
CA SER A 195 14.02 -3.83 5.81
C SER A 195 14.02 -5.32 6.14
N ILE A 196 14.47 -6.18 5.22
CA ILE A 196 14.56 -7.63 5.43
C ILE A 196 15.56 -8.00 6.52
N GLN A 197 16.59 -7.18 6.73
CA GLN A 197 17.59 -7.40 7.79
C GLN A 197 17.05 -7.11 9.19
N SER A 198 15.90 -6.47 9.30
CA SER A 198 15.24 -6.18 10.57
C SER A 198 14.08 -7.15 10.82
N PRO A 199 14.12 -7.95 11.88
CA PRO A 199 13.09 -8.98 12.14
C PRO A 199 11.71 -8.41 12.48
N PHE A 200 11.64 -7.12 12.80
CA PHE A 200 10.42 -6.45 13.22
C PHE A 200 9.78 -5.57 12.13
N THR A 201 10.41 -5.48 10.97
CA THR A 201 9.91 -4.63 9.87
C THR A 201 8.98 -5.41 8.96
N SER A 202 7.92 -4.77 8.49
CA SER A 202 7.14 -5.28 7.37
C SER A 202 7.79 -4.87 6.05
N SER A 203 8.54 -5.79 5.46
CA SER A 203 9.14 -5.58 4.13
C SER A 203 8.09 -5.36 3.04
N GLU A 204 6.90 -5.93 3.20
CA GLU A 204 5.76 -5.78 2.31
C GLU A 204 5.27 -4.33 2.24
N ILE A 205 5.19 -3.67 3.41
CA ILE A 205 4.84 -2.24 3.48
C ILE A 205 5.94 -1.39 2.84
N VAL A 206 7.21 -1.68 3.13
CA VAL A 206 8.34 -0.98 2.48
C VAL A 206 8.29 -1.16 0.97
N GLY A 207 8.03 -2.38 0.49
CA GLY A 207 7.88 -2.68 -0.93
C GLY A 207 6.72 -1.92 -1.57
N ALA A 208 5.57 -1.83 -0.90
CA ALA A 208 4.40 -1.08 -1.37
C ALA A 208 4.70 0.43 -1.47
N LEU A 209 5.25 1.03 -0.41
CA LEU A 209 5.59 2.46 -0.37
C LEU A 209 6.64 2.82 -1.41
N SER A 210 7.74 2.05 -1.45
CA SER A 210 8.82 2.28 -2.41
C SER A 210 8.37 2.03 -3.85
N GLY A 211 7.52 1.03 -4.08
CA GLY A 211 6.96 0.73 -5.39
C GLY A 211 5.98 1.80 -5.88
N ALA A 212 5.14 2.35 -4.99
CA ALA A 212 4.28 3.48 -5.32
C ALA A 212 5.08 4.73 -5.70
N TYR A 213 6.18 4.99 -5.01
CA TYR A 213 7.04 6.15 -5.27
C TYR A 213 7.91 5.97 -6.52
N ASN A 214 8.62 4.85 -6.61
CA ASN A 214 9.61 4.58 -7.67
C ASN A 214 9.01 3.91 -8.92
N SER A 215 7.76 3.47 -8.89
CA SER A 215 7.08 2.71 -9.93
C SER A 215 7.63 1.28 -10.17
N ALA A 216 6.91 0.49 -10.95
CA ALA A 216 7.34 -0.85 -11.36
C ALA A 216 8.61 -0.85 -12.22
N ALA A 217 8.90 0.25 -12.92
CA ALA A 217 10.07 0.38 -13.77
C ALA A 217 11.40 0.29 -12.99
N ASN A 218 11.38 0.65 -11.70
CA ASN A 218 12.57 0.60 -10.84
C ASN A 218 12.67 -0.68 -10.00
N ILE A 219 11.74 -1.61 -10.13
CA ILE A 219 11.87 -2.93 -9.52
C ILE A 219 12.97 -3.71 -10.25
N PRO A 220 14.02 -4.20 -9.55
CA PRO A 220 15.10 -4.91 -10.18
C PRO A 220 14.62 -6.10 -11.04
N SER A 221 15.16 -6.24 -12.25
CA SER A 221 14.79 -7.33 -13.16
C SER A 221 15.02 -8.72 -12.55
N SER A 222 16.07 -8.88 -11.75
CA SER A 222 16.33 -10.13 -11.00
C SER A 222 15.19 -10.50 -10.05
N TRP A 223 14.53 -9.51 -9.44
CA TRP A 223 13.37 -9.75 -8.59
C TRP A 223 12.12 -10.08 -9.39
N GLN A 224 11.98 -9.49 -10.57
CA GLN A 224 10.88 -9.78 -11.48
C GLN A 224 10.97 -11.22 -12.02
N ILE A 225 12.17 -11.73 -12.30
CA ILE A 225 12.40 -13.11 -12.72
C ILE A 225 12.01 -14.09 -11.62
N VAL A 226 12.36 -13.80 -10.36
CA VAL A 226 11.91 -14.62 -9.21
C VAL A 226 10.40 -14.61 -9.08
N ALA A 227 9.77 -13.48 -9.36
CA ALA A 227 8.32 -13.37 -9.42
C ALA A 227 7.72 -14.18 -10.59
N ASP A 228 8.33 -14.17 -11.78
CA ASP A 228 7.83 -14.88 -12.98
C ASP A 228 7.91 -16.41 -12.84
N SER A 229 8.99 -16.92 -12.25
CA SER A 229 9.24 -18.36 -12.17
C SER A 229 8.35 -19.09 -11.15
N GLN A 230 7.74 -18.41 -10.21
CA GLN A 230 7.03 -19.02 -9.09
C GLN A 230 5.63 -18.44 -8.83
N ILE A 231 5.21 -17.40 -9.56
CA ILE A 231 3.99 -16.67 -9.24
C ILE A 231 3.04 -16.70 -10.44
N SER A 232 2.06 -17.60 -10.40
CA SER A 232 0.80 -17.41 -11.13
C SER A 232 0.15 -16.03 -10.86
N PRO A 233 0.30 -15.38 -9.70
CA PRO A 233 -0.31 -14.09 -9.40
C PRO A 233 0.34 -12.85 -10.04
N LYS A 234 1.53 -12.89 -10.64
CA LYS A 234 2.12 -11.65 -11.21
C LYS A 234 1.27 -11.11 -12.36
N ALA A 235 0.93 -11.95 -13.31
CA ALA A 235 0.07 -11.55 -14.43
C ALA A 235 -1.30 -11.07 -13.94
N GLU A 236 -1.89 -11.76 -12.97
CA GLU A 236 -3.14 -11.36 -12.32
C GLU A 236 -3.00 -10.01 -11.60
N MET A 237 -1.91 -9.79 -10.87
CA MET A 237 -1.64 -8.52 -10.18
C MET A 237 -1.44 -7.35 -11.15
N LEU A 238 -0.74 -7.58 -12.27
CA LEU A 238 -0.57 -6.57 -13.30
C LEU A 238 -1.92 -6.21 -13.94
N GLN A 239 -2.67 -7.22 -14.38
CA GLN A 239 -4.00 -7.01 -14.93
C GLN A 239 -4.91 -6.28 -13.95
N LEU A 240 -4.92 -6.71 -12.69
CA LEU A 240 -5.76 -6.11 -11.66
C LEU A 240 -5.40 -4.65 -11.37
N SER A 241 -4.12 -4.29 -11.43
CA SER A 241 -3.72 -2.89 -11.27
C SER A 241 -4.08 -2.04 -12.48
N GLU A 242 -4.06 -2.59 -13.70
CA GLU A 242 -4.58 -1.92 -14.91
C GLU A 242 -6.09 -1.72 -14.81
N ASP A 243 -6.83 -2.74 -14.39
CA ASP A 243 -8.27 -2.67 -14.19
C ASP A 243 -8.64 -1.63 -13.11
N LEU A 244 -7.88 -1.56 -12.00
CA LEU A 244 -8.07 -0.54 -10.96
C LEU A 244 -7.88 0.87 -11.53
N VAL A 245 -6.84 1.09 -12.35
CA VAL A 245 -6.60 2.38 -12.98
C VAL A 245 -7.70 2.70 -13.98
N ALA A 246 -8.13 1.73 -14.78
CA ALA A 246 -9.21 1.91 -15.76
C ALA A 246 -10.53 2.31 -15.08
N VAL A 247 -10.90 1.62 -14.02
CA VAL A 247 -12.12 1.94 -13.25
C VAL A 247 -11.97 3.26 -12.51
N TRP A 248 -10.81 3.53 -11.90
CA TRP A 248 -10.54 4.82 -11.25
C TRP A 248 -10.61 5.98 -12.24
N SER A 249 -10.03 5.85 -13.44
CA SER A 249 -10.02 6.92 -14.46
C SER A 249 -11.35 7.09 -15.18
N GLY A 250 -12.29 6.16 -14.98
CA GLY A 250 -13.59 6.20 -15.65
C GLY A 250 -13.60 5.53 -17.03
N VAL A 251 -12.52 4.88 -17.43
CA VAL A 251 -12.49 4.03 -18.61
C VAL A 251 -13.19 2.72 -18.24
N TYR A 252 -14.31 2.42 -18.89
CA TYR A 252 -14.98 1.13 -18.70
C TYR A 252 -14.23 0.04 -19.47
N ASP A 253 -14.26 -1.17 -18.92
CA ASP A 253 -13.74 -2.35 -19.61
C ASP A 253 -14.35 -2.47 -21.01
N SER A 254 -13.52 -2.84 -21.97
CA SER A 254 -13.93 -3.13 -23.35
C SER A 254 -15.04 -4.20 -23.46
N LYS A 255 -15.12 -5.10 -22.48
CA LYS A 255 -16.22 -6.08 -22.38
C LYS A 255 -17.56 -5.46 -22.04
N ALA A 256 -17.57 -4.37 -21.27
CA ALA A 256 -18.78 -3.60 -20.97
C ALA A 256 -19.17 -2.66 -22.13
N GLN A 257 -18.22 -2.26 -22.97
CA GLN A 257 -18.47 -1.41 -24.15
C GLN A 257 -19.29 -2.11 -25.25
N LEU A 258 -19.28 -3.44 -25.28
CA LEU A 258 -20.15 -4.19 -26.21
C LEU A 258 -21.63 -4.09 -25.87
N LEU A 259 -22.00 -3.58 -24.69
CA LEU A 259 -23.36 -3.46 -24.21
C LEU A 259 -23.87 -2.00 -24.11
N SER A 260 -23.00 -1.00 -24.29
CA SER A 260 -23.41 0.41 -24.23
C SER A 260 -22.69 1.25 -25.29
N THR A 261 -23.45 1.97 -26.09
CA THR A 261 -22.99 2.96 -27.07
C THR A 261 -22.51 4.29 -26.42
N ALA A 262 -22.41 4.33 -25.10
CA ALA A 262 -21.98 5.52 -24.37
C ALA A 262 -20.45 5.59 -24.27
N VAL A 263 -19.84 6.49 -25.03
CA VAL A 263 -18.44 6.86 -24.86
C VAL A 263 -18.30 7.72 -23.61
N ALA A 264 -17.61 7.24 -22.60
CA ALA A 264 -17.30 8.05 -21.43
C ALA A 264 -16.33 9.18 -21.84
N ALA A 265 -16.77 10.42 -21.69
CA ALA A 265 -15.90 11.56 -21.90
C ALA A 265 -14.79 11.58 -20.84
N PRO A 266 -13.52 11.86 -21.21
CA PRO A 266 -12.36 11.76 -20.28
C PRO A 266 -12.39 12.76 -19.10
N ARG A 267 -13.44 13.52 -18.95
CA ARG A 267 -13.63 14.53 -17.88
C ARG A 267 -14.96 14.41 -17.14
N VAL A 268 -15.66 13.31 -17.28
CA VAL A 268 -16.90 13.10 -16.52
C VAL A 268 -16.52 12.82 -15.08
N ILE A 269 -16.82 13.79 -14.21
CA ILE A 269 -16.66 13.67 -12.77
C ILE A 269 -17.61 12.57 -12.30
N ARG A 270 -17.09 11.48 -11.79
CA ARG A 270 -17.88 10.49 -11.06
C ARG A 270 -18.06 10.95 -9.63
N SER A 271 -19.29 10.89 -9.13
CA SER A 271 -19.52 10.87 -7.68
C SER A 271 -18.96 9.54 -7.14
N ARG A 272 -17.82 9.58 -6.49
CA ARG A 272 -17.21 8.45 -5.79
C ARG A 272 -17.67 8.37 -4.36
#